data_25eadfd5475cdb174052062484d8a73c
#
_entry.id   25eadfd5475cdb174052062484d8a73c
#
_cell.length_a   1.000
_cell.length_b   1.000
_cell.length_c   1.000
_cell.angle_alpha   90.00
_cell.angle_beta   90.00
_cell.angle_gamma   90.00
#
_symmetry.space_group_name_H-M   'P 1'
#
loop_
_entity.id
_entity.type
_entity.pdbx_description
1 polymer ?
#
loop_
_entity_poly.entity_id
_entity_poly.type
_entity_poly.pdbx_seq_one_letter_code
_entity_poly.pdbx_strand_id
1 'polypeptide(L)'
;MPETKTRFPETTAREKPTVGSYGDPDAMFVRTAALVSPPVDALTRIETWGARTAAAGVVRDGHVLASQGPRDTVLRWASVTKLVTALAALVAAEEGTIDLDEPAGPEGSTVRHLLAHASGLPFEPGAPTSRPERRRIYSNVGFEVLAEHVAAAAGMPFEQYLAEGILRPLGMAAELRGSPAADLHGSLDDLLRLAIELQRPTLVAQETLDEATSVQFPGLVGVVPDLGRFDPNDWGLGFELRDAKSPHWTGEHNSPRTFGHFGGSGTFLWVDPDAGLALGCLTDREFGPWALEVWPPLADAVLAEASNA
;
A
#
# COMPACT_ATOMS: atom_id res chain seq x y z
N MET A 1 -38.36 49.45 -28.41
CA MET A 1 -37.61 49.04 -27.26
C MET A 1 -36.69 47.90 -27.72
N PRO A 2 -35.36 48.07 -27.86
CA PRO A 2 -34.47 46.99 -28.32
C PRO A 2 -34.03 46.11 -27.16
N GLU A 3 -34.07 44.79 -27.38
CA GLU A 3 -33.61 43.77 -26.47
C GLU A 3 -32.08 43.77 -26.34
N THR A 4 -31.59 43.91 -25.15
CA THR A 4 -30.15 43.85 -24.82
C THR A 4 -29.76 42.38 -24.64
N LYS A 5 -29.07 41.80 -25.61
CA LYS A 5 -28.43 40.51 -25.49
C LYS A 5 -27.17 40.66 -24.64
N THR A 6 -27.19 40.11 -23.43
CA THR A 6 -26.02 39.98 -22.56
C THR A 6 -25.14 38.83 -23.10
N ARG A 7 -23.94 39.18 -23.56
CA ARG A 7 -22.91 38.24 -24.00
C ARG A 7 -22.21 37.71 -22.76
N PHE A 8 -22.22 36.39 -22.54
CA PHE A 8 -21.37 35.73 -21.58
C PHE A 8 -19.94 35.61 -22.16
N PRO A 9 -18.89 35.80 -21.36
CA PRO A 9 -17.51 35.60 -21.83
C PRO A 9 -17.25 34.12 -22.09
N GLU A 10 -16.63 33.82 -23.24
CA GLU A 10 -16.12 32.50 -23.59
C GLU A 10 -15.08 32.07 -22.56
N THR A 11 -15.33 30.93 -21.95
CA THR A 11 -14.38 30.24 -21.07
C THR A 11 -13.23 29.70 -21.94
N THR A 12 -12.07 30.30 -21.81
CA THR A 12 -10.84 29.80 -22.42
C THR A 12 -10.57 28.39 -21.90
N ALA A 13 -10.56 27.43 -22.83
CA ALA A 13 -10.17 26.06 -22.55
C ALA A 13 -8.76 26.06 -21.92
N ARG A 14 -8.65 25.55 -20.69
CA ARG A 14 -7.38 25.23 -20.08
C ARG A 14 -6.72 24.16 -20.93
N GLU A 15 -5.54 24.45 -21.46
CA GLU A 15 -4.67 23.46 -22.07
C GLU A 15 -4.40 22.34 -21.05
N LYS A 16 -4.67 21.10 -21.46
CA LYS A 16 -4.27 19.92 -20.69
C LYS A 16 -2.75 19.95 -20.54
N PRO A 17 -2.23 19.71 -19.33
CA PRO A 17 -0.79 19.54 -19.18
C PRO A 17 -0.34 18.39 -20.08
N THR A 18 0.63 18.65 -20.94
CA THR A 18 1.34 17.63 -21.72
C THR A 18 1.97 16.67 -20.73
N VAL A 19 1.58 15.40 -20.83
CA VAL A 19 2.22 14.29 -20.12
C VAL A 19 3.71 14.35 -20.47
N GLY A 20 4.54 14.72 -19.48
CA GLY A 20 5.98 14.65 -19.61
C GLY A 20 6.36 13.22 -19.96
N SER A 21 7.28 13.06 -20.91
CA SER A 21 7.82 11.75 -21.26
C SER A 21 8.37 11.08 -19.99
N TYR A 22 7.65 10.09 -19.50
CA TYR A 22 8.13 9.23 -18.42
C TYR A 22 9.45 8.62 -18.89
N GLY A 23 10.52 8.81 -18.10
CA GLY A 23 11.78 8.14 -18.31
C GLY A 23 11.54 6.64 -18.33
N ASP A 24 12.34 5.93 -19.13
CA ASP A 24 12.30 4.48 -19.28
C ASP A 24 12.29 3.81 -17.88
N PRO A 25 11.24 3.09 -17.48
CA PRO A 25 11.18 2.43 -16.17
C PRO A 25 12.30 1.38 -15.99
N ASP A 26 12.85 0.85 -17.09
CA ASP A 26 14.00 -0.03 -17.04
C ASP A 26 15.32 0.72 -16.80
N ALA A 27 15.37 2.02 -17.01
CA ALA A 27 16.56 2.83 -16.70
C ALA A 27 16.87 2.86 -15.19
N MET A 28 15.88 2.64 -14.34
CA MET A 28 16.05 2.57 -12.88
C MET A 28 16.63 1.21 -12.41
N PHE A 29 16.61 0.20 -13.31
CA PHE A 29 17.19 -1.13 -13.10
C PHE A 29 18.44 -1.40 -13.94
N VAL A 30 18.88 -0.44 -14.79
CA VAL A 30 20.08 -0.58 -15.59
C VAL A 30 21.31 -0.44 -14.70
N ARG A 31 21.94 -1.59 -14.50
CA ARG A 31 23.35 -1.82 -14.18
C ARG A 31 24.19 -0.57 -13.89
N THR A 32 24.10 -0.05 -12.69
CA THR A 32 25.27 0.60 -12.10
C THR A 32 26.24 -0.52 -11.76
N ALA A 33 27.47 -0.41 -12.24
CA ALA A 33 28.56 -1.34 -11.94
C ALA A 33 28.59 -1.60 -10.42
N ALA A 34 28.59 -2.87 -10.06
CA ALA A 34 28.52 -3.40 -8.73
C ALA A 34 29.42 -2.63 -7.74
N LEU A 35 28.83 -1.68 -7.01
CA LEU A 35 29.15 -1.59 -5.59
C LEU A 35 28.55 -2.89 -5.03
N VAL A 36 29.41 -3.83 -4.65
CA VAL A 36 29.00 -5.01 -3.90
C VAL A 36 28.51 -4.48 -2.56
N SER A 37 27.22 -4.18 -2.48
CA SER A 37 26.59 -3.92 -1.18
C SER A 37 26.85 -5.16 -0.33
N PRO A 38 27.24 -5.02 0.95
CA PRO A 38 27.41 -6.19 1.80
C PRO A 38 26.12 -7.01 1.78
N PRO A 39 26.22 -8.34 1.74
CA PRO A 39 25.04 -9.19 1.75
C PRO A 39 24.23 -8.91 3.01
N VAL A 40 22.92 -8.74 2.87
CA VAL A 40 22.00 -8.74 4.03
C VAL A 40 21.75 -10.21 4.35
N ASP A 41 22.65 -10.80 5.15
CA ASP A 41 22.65 -12.23 5.48
C ASP A 41 21.38 -12.65 6.22
N ALA A 42 20.73 -11.71 6.90
CA ALA A 42 19.44 -11.91 7.55
C ALA A 42 18.38 -12.49 6.60
N LEU A 43 18.40 -12.15 5.32
CA LEU A 43 17.42 -12.65 4.35
C LEU A 43 17.48 -14.17 4.17
N THR A 44 18.62 -14.82 4.42
CA THR A 44 18.73 -16.28 4.33
C THR A 44 17.82 -17.03 5.31
N ARG A 45 17.35 -16.35 6.37
CA ARG A 45 16.40 -16.91 7.35
C ARG A 45 15.10 -17.40 6.72
N ILE A 46 14.67 -16.81 5.57
CA ILE A 46 13.44 -17.23 4.88
C ILE A 46 13.47 -18.70 4.43
N GLU A 47 14.66 -19.27 4.20
CA GLU A 47 14.84 -20.66 3.79
C GLU A 47 14.38 -21.66 4.86
N THR A 48 14.34 -21.22 6.12
CA THR A 48 13.94 -22.06 7.26
C THR A 48 12.44 -22.00 7.57
N TRP A 49 11.67 -21.19 6.86
CA TRP A 49 10.26 -20.94 7.17
C TRP A 49 9.29 -22.07 6.81
N GLY A 50 9.79 -23.13 6.17
CA GLY A 50 8.97 -24.29 5.79
C GLY A 50 7.94 -23.97 4.68
N ALA A 51 8.13 -22.86 3.94
CA ALA A 51 7.47 -22.58 2.67
C ALA A 51 8.17 -23.35 1.55
N ARG A 52 7.45 -23.73 0.50
CA ARG A 52 8.07 -24.29 -0.72
C ARG A 52 8.71 -23.18 -1.54
N THR A 53 8.11 -22.00 -1.49
CA THR A 53 8.59 -20.79 -2.14
C THR A 53 8.56 -19.66 -1.12
N ALA A 54 9.71 -19.06 -0.88
CA ALA A 54 9.84 -17.83 -0.11
C ALA A 54 10.81 -16.90 -0.82
N ALA A 55 10.47 -15.64 -0.92
CA ALA A 55 11.31 -14.60 -1.50
C ALA A 55 11.18 -13.32 -0.68
N ALA A 56 12.29 -12.67 -0.37
CA ALA A 56 12.31 -11.41 0.35
C ALA A 56 13.34 -10.45 -0.25
N GLY A 57 13.09 -9.15 -0.10
CA GLY A 57 14.02 -8.14 -0.58
C GLY A 57 13.95 -6.86 0.23
N VAL A 58 15.10 -6.23 0.37
CA VAL A 58 15.33 -4.98 1.09
C VAL A 58 15.52 -3.85 0.10
N VAL A 59 14.82 -2.76 0.32
CA VAL A 59 15.01 -1.48 -0.39
C VAL A 59 15.57 -0.47 0.59
N ARG A 60 16.59 0.26 0.16
CA ARG A 60 17.16 1.39 0.89
C ARG A 60 17.14 2.63 0.00
N ASP A 61 16.57 3.71 0.50
CA ASP A 61 16.59 5.00 -0.18
C ASP A 61 16.13 4.94 -1.66
N GLY A 62 15.11 4.12 -1.96
CA GLY A 62 14.58 3.92 -3.30
C GLY A 62 15.39 2.97 -4.19
N HIS A 63 16.33 2.20 -3.64
CA HIS A 63 17.14 1.23 -4.39
C HIS A 63 17.09 -0.17 -3.76
N VAL A 64 16.99 -1.22 -4.58
CA VAL A 64 17.08 -2.59 -4.09
C VAL A 64 18.49 -2.83 -3.55
N LEU A 65 18.60 -3.05 -2.24
CA LEU A 65 19.86 -3.33 -1.54
C LEU A 65 20.24 -4.79 -1.65
N ALA A 66 19.30 -5.70 -1.37
CA ALA A 66 19.51 -7.13 -1.38
C ALA A 66 18.20 -7.88 -1.63
N SER A 67 18.28 -9.12 -2.09
CA SER A 67 17.15 -10.03 -2.19
C SER A 67 17.58 -11.47 -2.05
N GLN A 68 16.67 -12.33 -1.56
CA GLN A 68 16.83 -13.78 -1.40
C GLN A 68 15.60 -14.49 -1.95
N GLY A 69 15.79 -15.66 -2.56
CA GLY A 69 14.74 -16.46 -3.18
C GLY A 69 14.41 -16.04 -4.61
N PRO A 70 13.40 -16.68 -5.25
CA PRO A 70 13.03 -16.42 -6.63
C PRO A 70 12.32 -15.06 -6.75
N ARG A 71 12.84 -14.19 -7.62
CA ARG A 71 12.35 -12.81 -7.78
C ARG A 71 11.17 -12.70 -8.74
N ASP A 72 11.02 -13.64 -9.65
CA ASP A 72 10.07 -13.65 -10.77
C ASP A 72 8.83 -14.54 -10.52
N THR A 73 8.84 -15.34 -9.45
CA THR A 73 7.70 -16.21 -9.13
C THR A 73 6.50 -15.40 -8.70
N VAL A 74 5.40 -15.55 -9.44
CA VAL A 74 4.14 -14.88 -9.15
C VAL A 74 3.42 -15.58 -8.00
N LEU A 75 3.15 -14.84 -6.93
CA LEU A 75 2.42 -15.30 -5.76
C LEU A 75 1.24 -14.34 -5.46
N ARG A 76 0.26 -14.82 -4.71
CA ARG A 76 -0.86 -14.01 -4.24
C ARG A 76 -0.39 -13.09 -3.10
N TRP A 77 -0.73 -11.81 -3.19
CA TRP A 77 -0.34 -10.81 -2.17
C TRP A 77 -1.30 -10.73 -1.00
N ALA A 78 -2.48 -11.35 -1.10
CA ALA A 78 -3.56 -11.20 -0.13
C ALA A 78 -3.73 -9.72 0.26
N SER A 79 -3.83 -9.38 1.53
CA SER A 79 -4.13 -8.00 1.97
C SER A 79 -3.04 -6.97 1.67
N VAL A 80 -1.84 -7.36 1.26
CA VAL A 80 -0.84 -6.41 0.70
C VAL A 80 -1.38 -5.72 -0.56
N THR A 81 -2.36 -6.32 -1.26
CA THR A 81 -3.13 -5.70 -2.34
C THR A 81 -3.69 -4.33 -1.95
N LYS A 82 -4.10 -4.14 -0.70
CA LYS A 82 -4.68 -2.89 -0.22
C LYS A 82 -3.75 -1.69 -0.36
N LEU A 83 -2.44 -1.90 -0.28
CA LEU A 83 -1.45 -0.83 -0.49
C LEU A 83 -1.55 -0.26 -1.91
N VAL A 84 -1.72 -1.15 -2.91
CA VAL A 84 -1.82 -0.76 -4.32
C VAL A 84 -3.19 -0.13 -4.62
N THR A 85 -4.26 -0.68 -4.03
CA THR A 85 -5.62 -0.11 -4.13
C THR A 85 -5.71 1.26 -3.48
N ALA A 86 -5.06 1.45 -2.33
CA ALA A 86 -4.98 2.74 -1.66
C ALA A 86 -4.21 3.76 -2.51
N LEU A 87 -3.07 3.36 -3.07
CA LEU A 87 -2.29 4.21 -3.97
C LEU A 87 -3.12 4.64 -5.19
N ALA A 88 -3.92 3.73 -5.78
CA ALA A 88 -4.82 4.06 -6.88
C ALA A 88 -5.88 5.10 -6.48
N ALA A 89 -6.43 5.02 -5.26
CA ALA A 89 -7.38 6.01 -4.77
C ALA A 89 -6.70 7.37 -4.49
N LEU A 90 -5.45 7.38 -4.02
CA LEU A 90 -4.67 8.60 -3.82
C LEU A 90 -4.33 9.28 -5.16
N VAL A 91 -3.96 8.51 -6.17
CA VAL A 91 -3.77 9.02 -7.55
C VAL A 91 -5.07 9.62 -8.07
N ALA A 92 -6.20 8.93 -7.92
CA ALA A 92 -7.51 9.44 -8.33
C ALA A 92 -7.89 10.74 -7.60
N ALA A 93 -7.48 10.91 -6.35
CA ALA A 93 -7.70 12.13 -5.59
C ALA A 93 -6.82 13.29 -6.12
N GLU A 94 -5.54 13.06 -6.42
CA GLU A 94 -4.68 14.09 -7.01
C GLU A 94 -5.10 14.49 -8.43
N GLU A 95 -5.62 13.54 -9.21
CA GLU A 95 -6.20 13.83 -10.54
C GLU A 95 -7.51 14.62 -10.45
N GLY A 96 -8.13 14.73 -9.26
CA GLY A 96 -9.43 15.33 -9.06
C GLY A 96 -10.58 14.47 -9.58
N THR A 97 -10.35 13.18 -9.78
CA THR A 97 -11.38 12.20 -10.16
C THR A 97 -12.29 11.89 -8.98
N ILE A 98 -11.75 11.86 -7.76
CA ILE A 98 -12.49 11.75 -6.50
C ILE A 98 -11.97 12.79 -5.50
N ASP A 99 -12.73 13.00 -4.40
CA ASP A 99 -12.28 13.75 -3.22
C ASP A 99 -12.24 12.82 -2.02
N LEU A 100 -11.16 12.87 -1.22
CA LEU A 100 -11.03 12.01 -0.03
C LEU A 100 -12.16 12.22 0.98
N ASP A 101 -12.76 13.40 1.03
CA ASP A 101 -13.80 13.75 1.97
C ASP A 101 -15.21 13.73 1.34
N GLU A 102 -15.35 13.34 0.05
CA GLU A 102 -16.65 13.12 -0.56
C GLU A 102 -17.36 11.86 -0.01
N PRO A 103 -18.71 11.85 0.00
CA PRO A 103 -19.48 10.71 0.49
C PRO A 103 -19.20 9.43 -0.31
N ALA A 104 -18.83 8.35 0.41
CA ALA A 104 -18.63 7.02 -0.14
C ALA A 104 -18.94 5.94 0.91
N GLY A 105 -19.61 4.86 0.50
CA GLY A 105 -20.00 3.77 1.39
C GLY A 105 -21.25 4.07 2.21
N PRO A 106 -21.33 3.64 3.49
CA PRO A 106 -22.50 3.83 4.33
C PRO A 106 -22.74 5.31 4.67
N GLU A 107 -23.97 5.63 5.10
CA GLU A 107 -24.36 6.99 5.48
C GLU A 107 -23.36 7.62 6.48
N GLY A 108 -22.88 8.82 6.14
CA GLY A 108 -21.88 9.57 6.92
C GLY A 108 -20.45 9.11 6.74
N SER A 109 -20.19 8.12 5.87
CA SER A 109 -18.85 7.70 5.47
C SER A 109 -18.35 8.48 4.26
N THR A 110 -17.03 8.60 4.14
CA THR A 110 -16.32 9.21 3.01
C THR A 110 -15.28 8.26 2.46
N VAL A 111 -14.64 8.60 1.34
CA VAL A 111 -13.49 7.88 0.79
C VAL A 111 -12.39 7.69 1.86
N ARG A 112 -12.08 8.75 2.62
CA ARG A 112 -11.13 8.72 3.76
C ARG A 112 -11.49 7.67 4.79
N HIS A 113 -12.77 7.53 5.14
CA HIS A 113 -13.23 6.51 6.09
C HIS A 113 -13.03 5.09 5.56
N LEU A 114 -13.25 4.85 4.25
CA LEU A 114 -13.02 3.55 3.63
C LEU A 114 -11.54 3.17 3.69
N LEU A 115 -10.66 4.06 3.25
CA LEU A 115 -9.21 3.89 3.29
C LEU A 115 -8.70 3.61 4.71
N ALA A 116 -9.20 4.34 5.71
CA ALA A 116 -8.74 4.24 7.08
C ALA A 116 -9.46 3.16 7.91
N HIS A 117 -10.28 2.30 7.32
CA HIS A 117 -11.07 1.29 8.05
C HIS A 117 -11.97 1.88 9.16
N ALA A 118 -12.46 3.10 8.94
CA ALA A 118 -13.28 3.85 9.90
C ALA A 118 -14.75 4.01 9.47
N SER A 119 -15.15 3.41 8.34
CA SER A 119 -16.49 3.52 7.75
C SER A 119 -17.58 2.74 8.49
N GLY A 120 -17.21 1.77 9.33
CA GLY A 120 -18.15 0.88 10.00
C GLY A 120 -18.53 -0.37 9.19
N LEU A 121 -18.02 -0.51 7.96
CA LEU A 121 -18.23 -1.72 7.14
C LEU A 121 -17.52 -2.93 7.76
N PRO A 122 -18.12 -4.14 7.66
CA PRO A 122 -17.55 -5.37 8.20
C PRO A 122 -16.39 -5.91 7.34
N PHE A 123 -15.71 -6.94 7.85
CA PHE A 123 -14.67 -7.66 7.11
C PHE A 123 -15.24 -8.42 5.90
N GLU A 124 -16.32 -9.18 6.12
CA GLU A 124 -17.04 -9.95 5.11
C GLU A 124 -18.32 -9.23 4.66
N PRO A 125 -18.88 -9.56 3.49
CA PRO A 125 -20.12 -8.95 3.01
C PRO A 125 -21.24 -8.93 4.05
N GLY A 126 -21.81 -7.76 4.29
CA GLY A 126 -22.84 -7.57 5.30
C GLY A 126 -23.18 -6.10 5.52
N ALA A 127 -24.20 -5.85 6.35
CA ALA A 127 -24.57 -4.49 6.76
C ALA A 127 -23.49 -3.87 7.63
N PRO A 128 -23.36 -2.52 7.64
CA PRO A 128 -22.47 -1.82 8.55
C PRO A 128 -22.71 -2.24 10.01
N THR A 129 -21.63 -2.53 10.74
CA THR A 129 -21.70 -3.01 12.14
C THR A 129 -21.55 -1.88 13.15
N SER A 130 -21.22 -0.68 12.70
CA SER A 130 -21.20 0.56 13.48
C SER A 130 -21.39 1.78 12.58
N ARG A 131 -21.62 2.94 13.18
CA ARG A 131 -21.48 4.23 12.48
C ARG A 131 -20.00 4.52 12.20
N PRO A 132 -19.70 5.35 11.20
CA PRO A 132 -18.34 5.84 11.00
C PRO A 132 -17.71 6.41 12.28
N GLU A 133 -16.39 6.33 12.40
CA GLU A 133 -15.57 6.85 13.51
C GLU A 133 -15.89 6.32 14.92
N ARG A 134 -16.67 5.22 15.05
CA ARG A 134 -16.93 4.62 16.39
C ARG A 134 -15.84 3.67 16.85
N ARG A 135 -15.23 3.01 15.90
CA ARG A 135 -14.12 2.08 16.08
C ARG A 135 -13.46 1.77 14.75
N ARG A 136 -12.24 1.28 14.79
CA ARG A 136 -11.51 0.78 13.61
C ARG A 136 -11.98 -0.65 13.32
N ILE A 137 -12.57 -0.86 12.15
CA ILE A 137 -13.03 -2.18 11.71
C ILE A 137 -12.31 -2.49 10.42
N TYR A 138 -11.30 -3.37 10.51
CA TYR A 138 -10.61 -3.87 9.33
C TYR A 138 -11.61 -4.47 8.34
N SER A 139 -11.66 -3.99 7.12
CA SER A 139 -12.74 -4.27 6.17
C SER A 139 -12.22 -4.54 4.76
N ASN A 140 -12.48 -5.74 4.22
CA ASN A 140 -12.33 -6.00 2.79
C ASN A 140 -13.44 -5.31 2.01
N VAL A 141 -14.68 -5.36 2.51
CA VAL A 141 -15.84 -4.70 1.91
C VAL A 141 -15.59 -3.20 1.70
N GLY A 142 -14.91 -2.53 2.66
CA GLY A 142 -14.54 -1.13 2.53
C GLY A 142 -13.66 -0.86 1.30
N PHE A 143 -12.72 -1.74 1.01
CA PHE A 143 -11.84 -1.63 -0.15
C PHE A 143 -12.53 -2.01 -1.47
N GLU A 144 -13.51 -2.91 -1.43
CA GLU A 144 -14.35 -3.22 -2.59
C GLU A 144 -15.23 -2.03 -2.95
N VAL A 145 -15.90 -1.42 -1.95
CA VAL A 145 -16.69 -0.19 -2.13
C VAL A 145 -15.82 0.98 -2.60
N LEU A 146 -14.60 1.12 -2.09
CA LEU A 146 -13.63 2.12 -2.54
C LEU A 146 -13.29 1.94 -4.03
N ALA A 147 -12.99 0.72 -4.44
CA ALA A 147 -12.65 0.42 -5.83
C ALA A 147 -13.84 0.64 -6.78
N GLU A 148 -15.05 0.26 -6.37
CA GLU A 148 -16.28 0.57 -7.12
C GLU A 148 -16.50 2.07 -7.25
N HIS A 149 -16.23 2.85 -6.18
CA HIS A 149 -16.36 4.30 -6.19
C HIS A 149 -15.37 4.94 -7.17
N VAL A 150 -14.09 4.56 -7.14
CA VAL A 150 -13.07 5.02 -8.09
C VAL A 150 -13.45 4.64 -9.52
N ALA A 151 -13.88 3.41 -9.75
CA ALA A 151 -14.30 2.93 -11.07
C ALA A 151 -15.47 3.75 -11.64
N ALA A 152 -16.47 4.04 -10.81
CA ALA A 152 -17.62 4.84 -11.19
C ALA A 152 -17.23 6.29 -11.55
N ALA A 153 -16.35 6.91 -10.74
CA ALA A 153 -15.88 8.27 -10.98
C ALA A 153 -14.97 8.37 -12.21
N ALA A 154 -14.09 7.38 -12.41
CA ALA A 154 -13.19 7.31 -13.57
C ALA A 154 -13.91 6.88 -14.87
N GLY A 155 -15.11 6.31 -14.78
CA GLY A 155 -15.87 5.82 -15.94
C GLY A 155 -15.25 4.58 -16.61
N MET A 156 -14.46 3.79 -15.88
CA MET A 156 -13.82 2.56 -16.36
C MET A 156 -13.74 1.51 -15.25
N PRO A 157 -13.58 0.20 -15.59
CA PRO A 157 -13.36 -0.84 -14.59
C PRO A 157 -12.14 -0.55 -13.70
N PHE A 158 -12.24 -0.86 -12.40
CA PHE A 158 -11.16 -0.60 -11.45
C PHE A 158 -9.86 -1.30 -11.84
N GLU A 159 -9.94 -2.54 -12.35
CA GLU A 159 -8.78 -3.31 -12.80
C GLU A 159 -8.03 -2.58 -13.93
N GLN A 160 -8.76 -1.92 -14.82
CA GLN A 160 -8.17 -1.12 -15.88
C GLN A 160 -7.53 0.15 -15.32
N TYR A 161 -8.24 0.85 -14.41
CA TYR A 161 -7.69 2.05 -13.74
C TYR A 161 -6.40 1.71 -12.98
N LEU A 162 -6.41 0.63 -12.21
CA LEU A 162 -5.24 0.12 -11.48
C LEU A 162 -4.07 -0.20 -12.41
N ALA A 163 -4.35 -0.91 -13.50
CA ALA A 163 -3.33 -1.30 -14.47
C ALA A 163 -2.71 -0.09 -15.18
N GLU A 164 -3.53 0.90 -15.56
CA GLU A 164 -3.07 2.08 -16.30
C GLU A 164 -2.45 3.15 -15.40
N GLY A 165 -3.04 3.39 -14.21
CA GLY A 165 -2.60 4.42 -13.29
C GLY A 165 -1.47 4.01 -12.36
N ILE A 166 -1.32 2.71 -12.06
CA ILE A 166 -0.36 2.23 -11.06
C ILE A 166 0.61 1.20 -11.64
N LEU A 167 0.09 0.04 -12.10
CA LEU A 167 0.96 -1.10 -12.40
C LEU A 167 1.91 -0.81 -13.56
N ARG A 168 1.37 -0.27 -14.65
CA ARG A 168 2.15 0.05 -15.85
C ARG A 168 3.17 1.17 -15.62
N PRO A 169 2.83 2.31 -15.00
CA PRO A 169 3.80 3.36 -14.68
C PRO A 169 4.95 2.88 -13.80
N LEU A 170 4.68 1.99 -12.83
CA LEU A 170 5.71 1.40 -11.98
C LEU A 170 6.46 0.23 -12.66
N GLY A 171 6.10 -0.14 -13.90
CA GLY A 171 6.68 -1.28 -14.59
C GLY A 171 6.37 -2.63 -13.94
N MET A 172 5.27 -2.73 -13.18
CA MET A 172 4.84 -3.96 -12.52
C MET A 172 4.10 -4.86 -13.50
N ALA A 173 4.42 -6.16 -13.46
CA ALA A 173 3.72 -7.22 -14.21
C ALA A 173 2.62 -7.88 -13.37
N ALA A 174 2.35 -7.37 -12.18
CA ALA A 174 1.31 -7.85 -11.29
C ALA A 174 -0.09 -7.70 -11.92
N GLU A 175 -1.03 -8.56 -11.51
CA GLU A 175 -2.39 -8.62 -12.05
C GLU A 175 -3.41 -8.73 -10.92
N LEU A 176 -4.47 -7.92 -10.96
CA LEU A 176 -5.62 -8.06 -10.08
C LEU A 176 -6.55 -9.15 -10.65
N ARG A 177 -6.70 -10.27 -9.93
CA ARG A 177 -7.47 -11.43 -10.40
C ARG A 177 -8.82 -11.62 -9.70
N GLY A 178 -9.17 -10.71 -8.80
CA GLY A 178 -10.39 -10.78 -8.00
C GLY A 178 -10.59 -9.52 -7.16
N SER A 179 -10.79 -9.69 -5.85
CA SER A 179 -11.06 -8.58 -4.94
C SER A 179 -9.91 -7.56 -4.87
N PRO A 180 -10.19 -6.26 -5.03
CA PRO A 180 -9.22 -5.18 -4.84
C PRO A 180 -8.72 -5.08 -3.38
N ALA A 181 -9.31 -5.84 -2.48
CA ALA A 181 -8.86 -5.96 -1.10
C ALA A 181 -7.79 -7.05 -0.89
N ALA A 182 -7.66 -8.05 -1.82
CA ALA A 182 -6.90 -9.25 -1.48
C ALA A 182 -6.35 -10.08 -2.65
N ASP A 183 -6.63 -9.74 -3.91
CA ASP A 183 -6.35 -10.66 -5.00
C ASP A 183 -5.41 -10.12 -6.08
N LEU A 184 -4.47 -9.24 -5.70
CA LEU A 184 -3.32 -8.93 -6.54
C LEU A 184 -2.35 -10.11 -6.53
N HIS A 185 -1.86 -10.48 -7.70
CA HIS A 185 -0.84 -11.50 -7.91
C HIS A 185 0.35 -10.86 -8.59
N GLY A 186 1.54 -11.03 -8.03
CA GLY A 186 2.76 -10.43 -8.55
C GLY A 186 4.00 -11.11 -8.00
N SER A 187 5.13 -10.75 -8.54
CA SER A 187 6.45 -11.24 -8.17
C SER A 187 7.08 -10.42 -7.04
N LEU A 188 8.23 -10.89 -6.52
CA LEU A 188 9.02 -10.08 -5.60
C LEU A 188 9.50 -8.79 -6.27
N ASP A 189 9.86 -8.84 -7.55
CA ASP A 189 10.27 -7.64 -8.30
C ASP A 189 9.14 -6.59 -8.33
N ASP A 190 7.90 -7.01 -8.52
CA ASP A 190 6.75 -6.10 -8.44
C ASP A 190 6.59 -5.51 -7.04
N LEU A 191 6.74 -6.34 -5.99
CA LEU A 191 6.65 -5.87 -4.60
C LEU A 191 7.74 -4.86 -4.25
N LEU A 192 8.97 -5.07 -4.75
CA LEU A 192 10.08 -4.15 -4.55
C LEU A 192 9.91 -2.82 -5.33
N ARG A 193 9.26 -2.84 -6.51
CA ARG A 193 8.86 -1.62 -7.22
C ARG A 193 7.86 -0.80 -6.42
N LEU A 194 6.87 -1.46 -5.81
CA LEU A 194 5.95 -0.80 -4.88
C LEU A 194 6.70 -0.24 -3.65
N ALA A 195 7.64 -0.99 -3.09
CA ALA A 195 8.45 -0.53 -1.95
C ALA A 195 9.26 0.73 -2.29
N ILE A 196 9.83 0.81 -3.50
CA ILE A 196 10.55 1.98 -4.01
C ILE A 196 9.60 3.17 -4.12
N GLU A 197 8.42 2.99 -4.72
CA GLU A 197 7.40 4.03 -4.85
C GLU A 197 6.97 4.57 -3.48
N LEU A 198 6.76 3.69 -2.49
CA LEU A 198 6.39 4.09 -1.13
C LEU A 198 7.52 4.76 -0.33
N GLN A 199 8.78 4.65 -0.76
CA GLN A 199 9.90 5.41 -0.20
C GLN A 199 10.16 6.73 -0.93
N ARG A 200 9.92 6.75 -2.25
CA ARG A 200 10.17 7.89 -3.14
C ARG A 200 9.03 7.99 -4.14
N PRO A 201 7.91 8.60 -3.75
CA PRO A 201 6.72 8.63 -4.58
C PRO A 201 6.96 9.38 -5.89
N THR A 202 6.46 8.79 -6.97
CA THR A 202 6.47 9.34 -8.32
C THR A 202 5.07 9.44 -8.92
N LEU A 203 4.11 8.67 -8.39
CA LEU A 203 2.72 8.67 -8.83
C LEU A 203 1.87 9.68 -8.07
N VAL A 204 2.26 10.00 -6.84
CA VAL A 204 1.61 11.01 -5.99
C VAL A 204 2.67 11.98 -5.45
N ALA A 205 2.24 13.14 -4.99
CA ALA A 205 3.12 14.08 -4.31
C ALA A 205 3.60 13.51 -2.96
N GLN A 206 4.77 13.94 -2.49
CA GLN A 206 5.29 13.52 -1.18
C GLN A 206 4.31 13.89 -0.06
N GLU A 207 3.71 15.06 -0.15
CA GLU A 207 2.72 15.55 0.82
C GLU A 207 1.49 14.64 0.90
N THR A 208 1.04 14.07 -0.23
CA THR A 208 -0.06 13.11 -0.27
C THR A 208 0.33 11.80 0.39
N LEU A 209 1.55 11.31 0.16
CA LEU A 209 2.04 10.12 0.85
C LEU A 209 2.23 10.36 2.35
N ASP A 210 2.74 11.53 2.74
CA ASP A 210 2.91 11.92 4.15
C ASP A 210 1.54 11.98 4.86
N GLU A 211 0.51 12.54 4.22
CA GLU A 211 -0.85 12.50 4.74
C GLU A 211 -1.36 11.06 4.85
N ALA A 212 -1.17 10.25 3.81
CA ALA A 212 -1.65 8.88 3.76
C ALA A 212 -1.00 7.97 4.81
N THR A 213 0.24 8.25 5.19
CA THR A 213 0.99 7.52 6.23
C THR A 213 0.94 8.20 7.61
N SER A 214 0.10 9.23 7.77
CA SER A 214 -0.25 9.83 9.05
C SER A 214 -1.51 9.20 9.65
N VAL A 215 -1.68 9.36 10.98
CA VAL A 215 -2.84 8.83 11.69
C VAL A 215 -4.12 9.50 11.21
N GLN A 216 -5.05 8.71 10.69
CA GLN A 216 -6.40 9.13 10.34
C GLN A 216 -7.38 8.74 11.44
N PHE A 217 -8.28 9.66 11.82
CA PHE A 217 -9.26 9.42 12.89
C PHE A 217 -8.59 8.87 14.17
N PRO A 218 -7.77 9.66 14.86
CA PRO A 218 -6.96 9.20 16.00
C PRO A 218 -7.80 8.68 17.17
N GLY A 219 -7.24 7.74 17.93
CA GLY A 219 -7.85 7.21 19.13
C GLY A 219 -8.95 6.15 18.91
N LEU A 220 -9.14 5.68 17.67
CA LEU A 220 -10.09 4.60 17.41
C LEU A 220 -9.53 3.26 17.89
N VAL A 221 -10.29 2.60 18.75
CA VAL A 221 -10.02 1.21 19.16
C VAL A 221 -10.38 0.25 18.02
N GLY A 222 -9.58 -0.79 17.83
CA GLY A 222 -9.84 -1.79 16.81
C GLY A 222 -9.07 -3.08 17.00
N VAL A 223 -9.27 -3.99 16.06
CA VAL A 223 -8.58 -5.28 15.98
C VAL A 223 -7.74 -5.31 14.71
N VAL A 224 -6.48 -5.67 14.84
CA VAL A 224 -5.66 -6.13 13.71
C VAL A 224 -5.86 -7.64 13.63
N PRO A 225 -6.32 -8.18 12.48
CA PRO A 225 -6.56 -9.61 12.35
C PRO A 225 -5.36 -10.44 12.82
N ASP A 226 -5.61 -11.50 13.57
CA ASP A 226 -4.64 -12.45 14.12
C ASP A 226 -3.61 -11.87 15.13
N LEU A 227 -3.46 -10.55 15.23
CA LEU A 227 -2.60 -9.90 16.23
C LEU A 227 -3.34 -9.54 17.50
N GLY A 228 -4.61 -9.15 17.39
CA GLY A 228 -5.42 -8.81 18.56
C GLY A 228 -5.97 -7.38 18.57
N ARG A 229 -6.46 -6.97 19.75
CA ARG A 229 -7.05 -5.66 19.97
C ARG A 229 -5.98 -4.64 20.38
N PHE A 230 -6.05 -3.46 19.76
CA PHE A 230 -5.24 -2.29 20.11
C PHE A 230 -6.11 -1.10 20.47
N ASP A 231 -5.62 -0.29 21.41
CA ASP A 231 -6.28 0.90 21.93
C ASP A 231 -5.23 2.00 22.18
N PRO A 232 -5.01 2.92 21.23
CA PRO A 232 -5.65 3.00 19.92
C PRO A 232 -5.13 1.95 18.91
N ASN A 233 -5.90 1.73 17.82
CA ASN A 233 -5.47 1.02 16.62
C ASN A 233 -5.32 2.03 15.49
N ASP A 234 -4.23 2.78 15.50
CA ASP A 234 -4.00 3.85 14.54
C ASP A 234 -3.67 3.31 13.14
N TRP A 235 -4.17 4.03 12.13
CA TRP A 235 -4.15 3.63 10.72
C TRP A 235 -4.09 4.86 9.82
N GLY A 236 -3.38 4.76 8.69
CA GLY A 236 -3.34 5.78 7.65
C GLY A 236 -4.41 5.58 6.58
N LEU A 237 -4.24 6.19 5.41
CA LEU A 237 -5.10 5.99 4.25
C LEU A 237 -4.69 4.72 3.49
N GLY A 238 -5.14 3.57 3.97
CA GLY A 238 -4.83 2.25 3.40
C GLY A 238 -3.57 1.59 3.94
N PHE A 239 -2.82 2.29 4.78
CA PHE A 239 -1.59 1.80 5.39
C PHE A 239 -1.81 1.51 6.87
N GLU A 240 -1.45 0.30 7.31
CA GLU A 240 -1.32 0.04 8.74
C GLU A 240 -0.09 0.79 9.26
N LEU A 241 -0.25 1.49 10.39
CA LEU A 241 0.82 2.17 11.09
C LEU A 241 1.26 1.33 12.27
N ARG A 242 2.58 1.13 12.43
CA ARG A 242 3.12 0.43 13.59
C ARG A 242 2.78 1.16 14.88
N ASP A 243 3.06 2.46 14.91
CA ASP A 243 2.88 3.31 16.08
C ASP A 243 3.40 2.64 17.37
N ALA A 244 2.64 2.69 18.46
CA ALA A 244 2.98 2.05 19.74
C ALA A 244 2.45 0.61 19.89
N LYS A 245 1.95 0.00 18.80
CA LYS A 245 1.41 -1.37 18.86
C LYS A 245 2.47 -2.38 19.28
N SER A 246 2.16 -3.19 20.28
CA SER A 246 3.01 -4.29 20.78
C SER A 246 2.13 -5.41 21.36
N PRO A 247 2.35 -6.69 20.97
CA PRO A 247 3.26 -7.14 19.91
C PRO A 247 2.81 -6.68 18.53
N HIS A 248 3.73 -6.68 17.55
CA HIS A 248 3.45 -6.29 16.17
C HIS A 248 4.10 -7.27 15.19
N TRP A 249 3.63 -7.32 13.94
CA TRP A 249 4.19 -8.17 12.90
C TRP A 249 5.51 -7.63 12.30
N THR A 250 5.83 -6.35 12.50
CA THR A 250 7.15 -5.78 12.22
C THR A 250 8.11 -6.02 13.39
N GLY A 251 9.37 -5.66 13.24
CA GLY A 251 10.39 -5.81 14.28
C GLY A 251 10.16 -4.90 15.50
N GLU A 252 10.77 -5.26 16.60
CA GLU A 252 10.77 -4.43 17.83
C GLU A 252 11.53 -3.11 17.61
N HIS A 253 12.55 -3.13 16.74
CA HIS A 253 13.40 -1.97 16.43
C HIS A 253 12.87 -1.12 15.25
N ASN A 254 11.80 -1.53 14.59
CA ASN A 254 11.14 -0.65 13.64
C ASN A 254 10.64 0.62 14.31
N SER A 255 10.79 1.76 13.64
CA SER A 255 10.30 3.04 14.16
C SER A 255 8.78 3.05 14.32
N PRO A 256 8.22 3.87 15.23
CA PRO A 256 6.77 4.07 15.30
C PRO A 256 6.15 4.57 13.98
N ARG A 257 6.94 5.22 13.13
CA ARG A 257 6.51 5.71 11.81
C ARG A 257 6.45 4.62 10.74
N THR A 258 6.88 3.40 11.05
CA THR A 258 6.80 2.27 10.11
C THR A 258 5.35 2.05 9.70
N PHE A 259 5.15 1.92 8.40
CA PHE A 259 3.85 1.66 7.80
C PHE A 259 3.93 0.53 6.77
N GLY A 260 2.80 -0.05 6.44
CA GLY A 260 2.74 -1.11 5.45
C GLY A 260 1.49 -1.97 5.58
N HIS A 261 1.61 -3.22 5.20
CA HIS A 261 0.56 -4.22 5.37
C HIS A 261 1.11 -5.63 5.30
N PHE A 262 0.44 -6.58 5.97
CA PHE A 262 0.66 -8.00 5.78
C PHE A 262 -0.57 -8.69 5.16
N GLY A 263 -0.37 -9.86 4.62
CA GLY A 263 -1.39 -10.63 3.93
C GLY A 263 -1.53 -12.06 4.43
N GLY A 264 -2.76 -12.56 4.43
CA GLY A 264 -3.10 -13.94 4.84
C GLY A 264 -2.39 -15.03 4.03
N SER A 265 -1.80 -14.72 2.88
CA SER A 265 -0.94 -15.64 2.13
C SER A 265 0.50 -15.75 2.65
N GLY A 266 0.81 -15.18 3.82
CA GLY A 266 2.15 -15.19 4.38
C GLY A 266 3.08 -14.16 3.73
N THR A 267 2.52 -13.04 3.31
CA THR A 267 3.20 -11.96 2.60
C THR A 267 3.20 -10.69 3.42
N PHE A 268 4.18 -9.82 3.22
CA PHE A 268 4.16 -8.49 3.82
C PHE A 268 5.02 -7.49 3.03
N LEU A 269 4.73 -6.23 3.25
CA LEU A 269 5.58 -5.10 2.90
C LEU A 269 5.50 -4.07 4.02
N TRP A 270 6.65 -3.67 4.56
CA TRP A 270 6.75 -2.52 5.43
C TRP A 270 7.80 -1.52 4.92
N VAL A 271 7.58 -0.26 5.22
CA VAL A 271 8.51 0.85 5.02
C VAL A 271 8.75 1.51 6.36
N ASP A 272 10.01 1.67 6.73
CA ASP A 272 10.46 2.42 7.90
C ASP A 272 11.16 3.71 7.42
N PRO A 273 10.48 4.85 7.45
CA PRO A 273 11.03 6.10 6.93
C PRO A 273 12.21 6.63 7.77
N ASP A 274 12.26 6.32 9.06
CA ASP A 274 13.34 6.77 9.93
C ASP A 274 14.64 5.98 9.68
N ALA A 275 14.49 4.71 9.31
CA ALA A 275 15.63 3.87 8.90
C ALA A 275 16.00 4.03 7.42
N GLY A 276 15.13 4.64 6.60
CA GLY A 276 15.28 4.69 5.15
C GLY A 276 15.19 3.32 4.49
N LEU A 277 14.50 2.37 5.12
CA LEU A 277 14.44 0.96 4.71
C LEU A 277 13.02 0.50 4.43
N ALA A 278 12.89 -0.41 3.49
CA ALA A 278 11.70 -1.23 3.32
C ALA A 278 12.07 -2.70 3.18
N LEU A 279 11.22 -3.58 3.66
CA LEU A 279 11.33 -5.03 3.50
C LEU A 279 10.03 -5.58 2.96
N GLY A 280 10.11 -6.25 1.81
CA GLY A 280 9.01 -7.00 1.21
C GLY A 280 9.28 -8.49 1.25
N CYS A 281 8.24 -9.29 1.47
CA CYS A 281 8.31 -10.74 1.45
C CYS A 281 7.07 -11.37 0.83
N LEU A 282 7.29 -12.40 0.03
CA LEU A 282 6.27 -13.25 -0.57
C LEU A 282 6.55 -14.71 -0.21
N THR A 283 5.51 -15.44 0.20
CA THR A 283 5.59 -16.89 0.42
C THR A 283 4.37 -17.61 -0.13
N ASP A 284 4.45 -18.94 -0.28
CA ASP A 284 3.34 -19.83 -0.52
C ASP A 284 2.84 -20.55 0.77
N ARG A 285 3.27 -20.06 1.94
CA ARG A 285 2.84 -20.52 3.24
C ARG A 285 1.87 -19.52 3.85
N GLU A 286 0.60 -19.91 4.06
CA GLU A 286 -0.39 -19.04 4.67
C GLU A 286 0.06 -18.48 6.02
N PHE A 287 -0.35 -17.24 6.31
CA PHE A 287 -0.09 -16.57 7.58
C PHE A 287 -0.63 -17.41 8.75
N GLY A 288 0.09 -17.36 9.86
CA GLY A 288 -0.28 -18.04 11.09
C GLY A 288 0.74 -17.77 12.20
N PRO A 289 0.68 -18.45 13.33
CA PRO A 289 1.59 -18.21 14.46
C PRO A 289 3.06 -18.21 14.09
N TRP A 290 3.47 -19.06 13.14
CA TRP A 290 4.84 -19.11 12.64
C TRP A 290 5.35 -17.75 12.14
N ALA A 291 4.49 -16.97 11.47
CA ALA A 291 4.87 -15.68 10.91
C ALA A 291 5.22 -14.69 12.03
N LEU A 292 4.43 -14.66 13.10
CA LEU A 292 4.69 -13.81 14.27
C LEU A 292 5.95 -14.23 15.06
N GLU A 293 6.40 -15.48 14.91
CA GLU A 293 7.64 -15.96 15.51
C GLU A 293 8.88 -15.55 14.69
N VAL A 294 8.77 -15.46 13.36
CA VAL A 294 9.95 -15.29 12.48
C VAL A 294 10.04 -13.91 11.82
N TRP A 295 8.94 -13.21 11.58
CA TRP A 295 8.96 -11.91 10.90
C TRP A 295 9.59 -10.79 11.74
N PRO A 296 9.22 -10.60 13.04
CA PRO A 296 9.85 -9.58 13.86
C PRO A 296 11.37 -9.75 14.00
N PRO A 297 11.90 -10.96 14.30
CA PRO A 297 13.34 -11.17 14.34
C PRO A 297 14.05 -11.00 12.98
N LEU A 298 13.36 -11.27 11.85
CA LEU A 298 13.91 -10.96 10.53
C LEU A 298 14.03 -9.45 10.33
N ALA A 299 12.96 -8.70 10.63
CA ALA A 299 12.94 -7.25 10.49
C ALA A 299 14.05 -6.59 11.33
N ASP A 300 14.21 -7.00 12.61
CA ASP A 300 15.25 -6.48 13.48
C ASP A 300 16.66 -6.78 12.96
N ALA A 301 16.88 -7.99 12.43
CA ALA A 301 18.17 -8.36 11.85
C ALA A 301 18.47 -7.55 10.58
N VAL A 302 17.48 -7.35 9.71
CA VAL A 302 17.60 -6.49 8.50
C VAL A 302 17.93 -5.05 8.89
N LEU A 303 17.24 -4.48 9.88
CA LEU A 303 17.52 -3.14 10.38
C LEU A 303 18.97 -3.03 10.91
N ALA A 304 19.43 -4.00 11.70
CA ALA A 304 20.77 -3.99 12.26
C ALA A 304 21.86 -4.13 11.19
N GLU A 305 21.70 -5.04 10.23
CA GLU A 305 22.69 -5.26 9.17
C GLU A 305 22.72 -4.12 8.17
N ALA A 306 21.53 -3.65 7.75
CA ALA A 306 21.44 -2.57 6.81
C ALA A 306 21.92 -1.22 7.37
N SER A 307 21.82 -0.97 8.68
CA SER A 307 22.37 0.26 9.29
C SER A 307 23.90 0.32 9.26
N ASN A 308 24.57 -0.81 9.07
CA ASN A 308 26.04 -0.93 9.05
C ASN A 308 26.61 -1.02 7.62
N ALA A 309 25.77 -1.04 6.60
CA ALA A 309 26.12 -1.11 5.19
C ALA A 309 26.03 0.27 4.50
#